data_b4bf323aa9b7b760a6dfe6ba6a27281f
#
_entry.id   b4bf323aa9b7b760a6dfe6ba6a27281f
#
_cell.length_a   1.000
_cell.length_b   1.000
_cell.length_c   1.000
_cell.angle_alpha   90.00
_cell.angle_beta   90.00
_cell.angle_gamma   90.00
#
_symmetry.space_group_name_H-M   'P 1'
#
loop_
_entity.id
_entity.type
_entity.pdbx_description
1 polymer ?
#
loop_
_entity_poly.entity_id
_entity_poly.type
_entity_poly.pdbx_seq_one_letter_code
_entity_poly.pdbx_strand_id
1 'polypeptide(L)'
;MKSRKPIERLLKAFAIMLLVLTIGHAQTQNISTAITHVTLVDVIAGISKPDMTVVITGNRITQIGLTTEIAIPANAHKVDGQGKFLIPGLWDMHIHLGNATEAALTMLVASGITGVRDMGSPRFETLRRWNVEALAGMRIGPRIVAAGPILDDGAPDPTRLIVHNEDEARRAVDYLAETGVDFIKVHEHLDRNTYFAIADEARKLNIPFAGHVPTGENGYLVSGIEASNAGQKCLEHLFGIPFPFQRDTPQSELFATLRKNGTWVDPTLLTIWSRAHVFELAAKQDPRLKHVAPALKQFWDAQVRGFSSNVSVNAKIFEWRAADVKALYDANVPLLAGTDLGFAYVYPGDVGQELELLVRVGLPALDALRTATINPARYLNKEKDLGSVEIGKIADLVLLDGNPLSDIHNVKLVRAVVLNGRFLDHTQLEAMLPTF
;
A
#
# COMPACT_ATOMS: atom_id res chain seq x y z
N MET A 1 -6.05 55.21 48.58
CA MET A 1 -6.99 54.14 48.08
C MET A 1 -6.52 53.70 46.69
N LYS A 2 -5.70 52.62 46.59
CA LYS A 2 -5.26 52.08 45.29
C LYS A 2 -6.21 50.95 44.90
N SER A 3 -6.74 51.03 43.64
CA SER A 3 -7.82 50.20 43.12
C SER A 3 -7.48 48.71 43.04
N ARG A 4 -8.34 47.88 43.63
CA ARG A 4 -8.29 46.40 43.60
C ARG A 4 -8.84 45.78 42.25
N LYS A 5 -9.09 46.57 41.23
CA LYS A 5 -9.77 46.18 39.99
C LYS A 5 -8.97 45.27 39.03
N PRO A 6 -7.60 45.28 38.97
CA PRO A 6 -6.91 44.38 38.02
C PRO A 6 -6.84 42.91 38.45
N ILE A 7 -6.82 42.62 39.77
CA ILE A 7 -6.68 41.24 40.28
C ILE A 7 -8.00 40.45 40.10
N GLU A 8 -9.16 41.07 40.29
CA GLU A 8 -10.45 40.41 40.04
C GLU A 8 -10.67 40.05 38.55
N ARG A 9 -10.15 40.86 37.62
CA ARG A 9 -10.22 40.56 36.18
C ARG A 9 -9.32 39.38 35.80
N LEU A 10 -8.11 39.27 36.38
CA LEU A 10 -7.20 38.11 36.17
C LEU A 10 -7.80 36.83 36.74
N LEU A 11 -8.41 36.86 37.94
CA LEU A 11 -9.04 35.69 38.55
C LEU A 11 -10.27 35.20 37.79
N LYS A 12 -11.08 36.14 37.22
CA LYS A 12 -12.20 35.77 36.36
C LYS A 12 -11.74 35.18 35.00
N ALA A 13 -10.68 35.72 34.42
CA ALA A 13 -10.09 35.15 33.18
C ALA A 13 -9.50 33.74 33.42
N PHE A 14 -8.86 33.52 34.57
CA PHE A 14 -8.31 32.20 34.94
C PHE A 14 -9.40 31.17 35.24
N ALA A 15 -10.51 31.60 35.90
CA ALA A 15 -11.67 30.75 36.16
C ALA A 15 -12.42 30.37 34.87
N ILE A 16 -12.53 31.28 33.90
CA ILE A 16 -13.14 31.00 32.59
C ILE A 16 -12.23 30.07 31.78
N MET A 17 -10.90 30.24 31.84
CA MET A 17 -9.93 29.34 31.17
C MET A 17 -9.92 27.94 31.78
N LEU A 18 -10.09 27.80 33.13
CA LEU A 18 -10.24 26.48 33.76
C LEU A 18 -11.60 25.84 33.42
N LEU A 19 -12.68 26.63 33.29
CA LEU A 19 -13.99 26.10 32.91
C LEU A 19 -14.05 25.63 31.45
N VAL A 20 -13.31 26.29 30.54
CA VAL A 20 -13.17 25.85 29.16
C VAL A 20 -12.29 24.58 29.04
N LEU A 21 -11.32 24.40 29.93
CA LEU A 21 -10.50 23.18 29.99
C LEU A 21 -11.24 21.95 30.56
N THR A 22 -12.31 22.17 31.36
CA THR A 22 -13.12 21.08 31.90
C THR A 22 -14.29 20.66 31.00
N ILE A 23 -14.69 21.48 30.03
CA ILE A 23 -15.75 21.13 29.07
C ILE A 23 -15.21 20.34 27.86
N GLY A 24 -13.87 20.29 27.68
CA GLY A 24 -13.19 19.61 26.57
C GLY A 24 -12.98 18.10 26.73
N HIS A 25 -13.34 17.48 27.85
CA HIS A 25 -13.45 16.03 27.99
C HIS A 25 -14.91 15.59 27.73
N ALA A 26 -15.45 15.88 26.53
CA ALA A 26 -16.46 15.00 26.01
C ALA A 26 -15.81 13.62 26.00
N GLN A 27 -16.24 12.72 26.89
CA GLN A 27 -15.99 11.30 26.75
C GLN A 27 -16.42 10.94 25.33
N THR A 28 -15.47 10.81 24.42
CA THR A 28 -15.68 10.04 23.21
C THR A 28 -16.10 8.68 23.74
N GLN A 29 -17.41 8.40 23.73
CA GLN A 29 -17.90 7.06 23.98
C GLN A 29 -17.07 6.19 23.06
N ASN A 30 -16.22 5.34 23.64
CA ASN A 30 -15.47 4.35 22.89
C ASN A 30 -16.52 3.43 22.26
N ILE A 31 -16.96 3.79 21.04
CA ILE A 31 -17.90 2.99 20.27
C ILE A 31 -17.19 1.68 20.04
N SER A 32 -17.76 0.60 20.60
CA SER A 32 -17.27 -0.75 20.35
C SER A 32 -18.03 -1.35 19.18
N THR A 33 -17.33 -2.12 18.33
CA THR A 33 -17.94 -2.96 17.32
C THR A 33 -17.58 -4.41 17.63
N ALA A 34 -18.57 -5.30 17.57
CA ALA A 34 -18.38 -6.74 17.75
C ALA A 34 -18.82 -7.47 16.48
N ILE A 35 -17.85 -8.09 15.77
CA ILE A 35 -18.10 -8.97 14.62
C ILE A 35 -18.21 -10.38 15.18
N THR A 36 -19.38 -10.99 15.12
CA THR A 36 -19.69 -12.30 15.74
C THR A 36 -19.86 -13.38 14.68
N HIS A 37 -19.69 -14.65 15.08
CA HIS A 37 -19.88 -15.83 14.22
C HIS A 37 -19.07 -15.83 12.93
N VAL A 38 -17.95 -15.08 12.90
CA VAL A 38 -17.13 -14.95 11.70
C VAL A 38 -16.07 -16.06 11.63
N THR A 39 -15.71 -16.49 10.43
CA THR A 39 -14.49 -17.28 10.23
C THR A 39 -13.28 -16.35 10.15
N LEU A 40 -12.42 -16.39 11.16
CA LEU A 40 -11.17 -15.62 11.18
C LEU A 40 -10.12 -16.34 10.33
N VAL A 41 -9.55 -15.66 9.36
CA VAL A 41 -8.41 -16.12 8.57
C VAL A 41 -7.12 -15.67 9.26
N ASP A 42 -6.43 -16.59 9.90
CA ASP A 42 -5.15 -16.35 10.55
C ASP A 42 -4.02 -16.45 9.50
N VAL A 43 -3.61 -15.30 8.97
CA VAL A 43 -2.55 -15.22 7.93
C VAL A 43 -1.17 -15.62 8.45
N ILE A 44 -0.95 -15.61 9.79
CA ILE A 44 0.32 -16.05 10.40
C ILE A 44 0.36 -17.56 10.45
N ALA A 45 -0.63 -18.18 11.10
CA ALA A 45 -0.71 -19.63 11.25
C ALA A 45 -1.14 -20.35 9.95
N GLY A 46 -1.77 -19.66 9.01
CA GLY A 46 -2.25 -20.22 7.75
C GLY A 46 -3.51 -21.08 7.91
N ILE A 47 -4.35 -20.75 8.87
CA ILE A 47 -5.57 -21.52 9.17
C ILE A 47 -6.79 -20.60 9.23
N SER A 48 -7.96 -21.21 9.01
CA SER A 48 -9.26 -20.56 9.23
C SER A 48 -9.84 -21.04 10.56
N LYS A 49 -10.21 -20.10 11.44
CA LYS A 49 -10.82 -20.35 12.76
C LYS A 49 -12.30 -20.00 12.68
N PRO A 50 -13.23 -20.99 12.66
CA PRO A 50 -14.65 -20.73 12.54
C PRO A 50 -15.25 -20.22 13.86
N ASP A 51 -16.44 -19.61 13.75
CA ASP A 51 -17.28 -19.17 14.86
C ASP A 51 -16.56 -18.29 15.90
N MET A 52 -15.76 -17.33 15.39
CA MET A 52 -15.04 -16.39 16.21
C MET A 52 -15.83 -15.09 16.41
N THR A 53 -15.60 -14.44 17.56
CA THR A 53 -15.99 -13.04 17.80
C THR A 53 -14.76 -12.20 17.95
N VAL A 54 -14.75 -11.05 17.23
CA VAL A 54 -13.73 -10.02 17.31
C VAL A 54 -14.35 -8.74 17.82
N VAL A 55 -13.88 -8.24 18.97
CA VAL A 55 -14.33 -6.98 19.56
C VAL A 55 -13.29 -5.88 19.30
N ILE A 56 -13.76 -4.77 18.79
CA ILE A 56 -12.99 -3.58 18.48
C ILE A 56 -13.47 -2.47 19.41
N THR A 57 -12.56 -1.77 20.08
CA THR A 57 -12.86 -0.61 20.92
C THR A 57 -11.95 0.54 20.53
N GLY A 58 -12.54 1.67 20.16
CA GLY A 58 -11.80 2.75 19.50
C GLY A 58 -11.21 2.25 18.18
N ASN A 59 -9.90 2.36 18.02
CA ASN A 59 -9.23 1.89 16.81
C ASN A 59 -8.43 0.58 17.00
N ARG A 60 -8.66 -0.16 18.11
CA ARG A 60 -7.89 -1.37 18.41
C ARG A 60 -8.78 -2.60 18.59
N ILE A 61 -8.25 -3.74 18.22
CA ILE A 61 -8.83 -5.07 18.54
C ILE A 61 -8.58 -5.32 20.01
N THR A 62 -9.64 -5.51 20.80
CA THR A 62 -9.54 -5.67 22.25
C THR A 62 -9.81 -7.08 22.73
N GLN A 63 -10.62 -7.87 21.99
CA GLN A 63 -10.87 -9.27 22.31
C GLN A 63 -11.03 -10.09 21.03
N ILE A 64 -10.58 -11.34 21.08
CA ILE A 64 -10.78 -12.37 20.05
C ILE A 64 -10.97 -13.70 20.78
N GLY A 65 -11.99 -14.46 20.42
CA GLY A 65 -12.22 -15.80 20.97
C GLY A 65 -13.42 -16.46 20.33
N LEU A 66 -13.76 -17.67 20.77
CA LEU A 66 -14.98 -18.36 20.35
C LEU A 66 -16.20 -17.50 20.72
N THR A 67 -17.19 -17.45 19.85
CA THR A 67 -18.39 -16.60 20.05
C THR A 67 -19.11 -16.91 21.37
N THR A 68 -19.06 -18.16 21.81
CA THR A 68 -19.64 -18.60 23.10
C THR A 68 -18.87 -18.13 24.33
N GLU A 69 -17.61 -17.68 24.17
CA GLU A 69 -16.71 -17.32 25.27
C GLU A 69 -16.53 -15.80 25.43
N ILE A 70 -16.85 -15.01 24.38
CA ILE A 70 -16.63 -13.58 24.40
C ILE A 70 -17.84 -12.82 24.96
N ALA A 71 -17.62 -12.04 26.01
CA ALA A 71 -18.59 -11.10 26.53
C ALA A 71 -18.63 -9.84 25.67
N ILE A 72 -19.67 -9.69 24.85
CA ILE A 72 -19.87 -8.52 23.99
C ILE A 72 -20.31 -7.32 24.85
N PRO A 73 -19.63 -6.17 24.77
CA PRO A 73 -20.07 -4.97 25.47
C PRO A 73 -21.52 -4.61 25.11
N ALA A 74 -22.33 -4.25 26.12
CA ALA A 74 -23.77 -4.03 25.95
C ALA A 74 -24.12 -2.93 24.93
N ASN A 75 -23.22 -1.94 24.75
CA ASN A 75 -23.38 -0.82 23.82
C ASN A 75 -22.62 -1.04 22.50
N ALA A 76 -22.08 -2.24 22.25
CA ALA A 76 -21.36 -2.51 21.00
C ALA A 76 -22.32 -2.57 19.81
N HIS A 77 -21.88 -1.98 18.69
CA HIS A 77 -22.48 -2.25 17.38
C HIS A 77 -22.18 -3.72 17.00
N LYS A 78 -23.24 -4.53 16.95
CA LYS A 78 -23.11 -5.96 16.63
C LYS A 78 -23.26 -6.16 15.13
N VAL A 79 -22.29 -6.88 14.56
CA VAL A 79 -22.27 -7.30 13.16
C VAL A 79 -22.25 -8.83 13.12
N ASP A 80 -23.27 -9.42 12.49
CA ASP A 80 -23.30 -10.85 12.25
C ASP A 80 -22.39 -11.21 11.07
N GLY A 81 -21.36 -11.97 11.37
CA GLY A 81 -20.37 -12.47 10.40
C GLY A 81 -20.61 -13.92 9.99
N GLN A 82 -21.79 -14.50 10.27
CA GLN A 82 -22.07 -15.88 9.91
C GLN A 82 -21.88 -16.13 8.40
N GLY A 83 -21.07 -17.14 8.07
CA GLY A 83 -20.73 -17.46 6.68
C GLY A 83 -19.76 -16.49 6.02
N LYS A 84 -19.21 -15.52 6.75
CA LYS A 84 -18.23 -14.53 6.27
C LYS A 84 -16.83 -14.85 6.78
N PHE A 85 -15.83 -14.23 6.14
CA PHE A 85 -14.42 -14.41 6.43
C PHE A 85 -13.78 -13.07 6.78
N LEU A 86 -13.09 -13.02 7.91
CA LEU A 86 -12.41 -11.81 8.38
C LEU A 86 -10.91 -11.94 8.13
N ILE A 87 -10.35 -10.98 7.38
CA ILE A 87 -8.93 -10.87 7.08
C ILE A 87 -8.38 -9.53 7.58
N PRO A 88 -7.04 -9.37 7.73
CA PRO A 88 -6.44 -8.05 7.88
C PRO A 88 -6.75 -7.18 6.67
N GLY A 89 -6.76 -5.87 6.87
CA GLY A 89 -6.86 -4.91 5.77
C GLY A 89 -5.75 -5.09 4.74
N LEU A 90 -6.11 -4.98 3.46
CA LEU A 90 -5.18 -5.14 2.36
C LEU A 90 -4.30 -3.89 2.20
N TRP A 91 -3.09 -4.10 1.69
CA TRP A 91 -2.15 -3.06 1.28
C TRP A 91 -1.86 -3.15 -0.22
N ASP A 92 -1.80 -2.00 -0.87
CA ASP A 92 -1.23 -1.86 -2.21
C ASP A 92 0.15 -1.19 -2.08
N MET A 93 1.20 -1.97 -2.33
CA MET A 93 2.57 -1.55 -2.05
C MET A 93 3.25 -0.80 -3.19
N HIS A 94 2.52 -0.53 -4.28
CA HIS A 94 3.01 0.29 -5.39
C HIS A 94 1.87 1.00 -6.10
N ILE A 95 1.68 2.28 -5.79
CA ILE A 95 0.70 3.14 -6.46
C ILE A 95 1.27 4.53 -6.75
N HIS A 96 0.59 5.27 -7.64
CA HIS A 96 0.89 6.66 -7.96
C HIS A 96 -0.36 7.53 -7.76
N LEU A 97 -0.63 7.94 -6.52
CA LEU A 97 -1.79 8.78 -6.16
C LEU A 97 -1.71 10.18 -6.79
N GLY A 98 -0.51 10.62 -7.18
CA GLY A 98 -0.33 11.88 -7.90
C GLY A 98 -1.08 11.94 -9.22
N ASN A 99 -1.26 10.80 -9.88
CA ASN A 99 -1.99 10.63 -11.13
C ASN A 99 -3.47 10.32 -10.90
N ALA A 100 -3.83 9.88 -9.71
CA ALA A 100 -5.20 9.63 -9.29
C ALA A 100 -5.76 10.86 -8.56
N THR A 101 -7.08 11.04 -8.59
CA THR A 101 -7.76 12.08 -7.83
C THR A 101 -8.06 11.60 -6.42
N GLU A 102 -8.52 12.52 -5.55
CA GLU A 102 -9.04 12.18 -4.22
C GLU A 102 -10.11 11.06 -4.25
N ALA A 103 -10.85 10.98 -5.35
CA ALA A 103 -11.84 9.94 -5.59
C ALA A 103 -11.27 8.51 -5.52
N ALA A 104 -9.99 8.32 -5.86
CA ALA A 104 -9.34 7.01 -5.74
C ALA A 104 -9.27 6.51 -4.29
N LEU A 105 -9.21 7.41 -3.28
CA LEU A 105 -9.10 7.02 -1.87
C LEU A 105 -10.31 6.19 -1.42
N THR A 106 -11.51 6.59 -1.80
CA THR A 106 -12.74 5.86 -1.43
C THR A 106 -12.87 4.54 -2.22
N MET A 107 -12.44 4.51 -3.49
CA MET A 107 -12.40 3.28 -4.29
C MET A 107 -11.43 2.25 -3.69
N LEU A 108 -10.25 2.69 -3.24
CA LEU A 108 -9.28 1.83 -2.54
C LEU A 108 -9.91 1.21 -1.29
N VAL A 109 -10.54 2.03 -0.43
CA VAL A 109 -11.19 1.55 0.79
C VAL A 109 -12.35 0.60 0.47
N ALA A 110 -13.20 0.92 -0.52
CA ALA A 110 -14.31 0.05 -0.93
C ALA A 110 -13.85 -1.33 -1.43
N SER A 111 -12.60 -1.40 -1.92
CA SER A 111 -11.96 -2.65 -2.34
C SER A 111 -11.18 -3.35 -1.21
N GLY A 112 -11.33 -2.91 0.06
CA GLY A 112 -10.67 -3.51 1.22
C GLY A 112 -9.22 -3.05 1.44
N ILE A 113 -8.73 -2.06 0.68
CA ILE A 113 -7.36 -1.53 0.83
C ILE A 113 -7.35 -0.49 1.95
N THR A 114 -6.64 -0.80 3.03
CA THR A 114 -6.53 0.05 4.22
C THR A 114 -5.19 0.76 4.33
N GLY A 115 -4.24 0.39 3.49
CA GLY A 115 -2.93 1.04 3.41
C GLY A 115 -2.35 1.01 2.00
N VAL A 116 -1.55 2.02 1.67
CA VAL A 116 -0.90 2.16 0.37
C VAL A 116 0.52 2.70 0.52
N ARG A 117 1.40 2.31 -0.43
CA ARG A 117 2.72 2.92 -0.60
C ARG A 117 2.75 3.68 -1.93
N ASP A 118 2.76 5.02 -1.85
CA ASP A 118 2.88 5.90 -3.02
C ASP A 118 4.35 5.98 -3.46
N MET A 119 4.59 5.55 -4.69
CA MET A 119 5.94 5.37 -5.25
C MET A 119 6.39 6.57 -6.09
N GLY A 120 5.76 7.71 -5.88
CA GLY A 120 6.19 8.98 -6.45
C GLY A 120 5.04 9.90 -6.79
N SER A 121 5.08 11.09 -6.22
CA SER A 121 4.05 12.11 -6.43
C SER A 121 4.64 13.51 -6.31
N PRO A 122 4.27 14.44 -7.22
CA PRO A 122 4.60 15.86 -7.09
C PRO A 122 3.76 16.52 -5.98
N ARG A 123 2.76 15.81 -5.44
CA ARG A 123 1.79 16.33 -4.47
C ARG A 123 2.04 15.77 -3.05
N PHE A 124 3.30 15.58 -2.67
CA PHE A 124 3.65 14.98 -1.37
C PHE A 124 2.91 15.62 -0.19
N GLU A 125 2.88 16.95 -0.10
CA GLU A 125 2.18 17.66 0.97
C GLU A 125 0.66 17.38 0.99
N THR A 126 0.04 17.17 -0.17
CA THR A 126 -1.36 16.75 -0.26
C THR A 126 -1.55 15.34 0.26
N LEU A 127 -0.68 14.40 -0.11
CA LEU A 127 -0.74 13.02 0.36
C LEU A 127 -0.52 12.96 1.87
N ARG A 128 0.43 13.72 2.40
CA ARG A 128 0.68 13.84 3.84
C ARG A 128 -0.54 14.37 4.58
N ARG A 129 -1.18 15.40 4.06
CA ARG A 129 -2.44 15.93 4.62
C ARG A 129 -3.55 14.87 4.59
N TRP A 130 -3.75 14.19 3.46
CA TRP A 130 -4.76 13.12 3.35
C TRP A 130 -4.51 12.00 4.34
N ASN A 131 -3.25 11.60 4.55
CA ASN A 131 -2.88 10.61 5.55
C ASN A 131 -3.24 11.07 6.97
N VAL A 132 -2.90 12.31 7.34
CA VAL A 132 -3.25 12.88 8.65
C VAL A 132 -4.76 12.92 8.85
N GLU A 133 -5.52 13.39 7.86
CA GLU A 133 -6.98 13.45 7.89
C GLU A 133 -7.61 12.06 7.99
N ALA A 134 -7.07 11.06 7.27
CA ALA A 134 -7.55 9.68 7.32
C ALA A 134 -7.30 9.06 8.70
N LEU A 135 -6.10 9.21 9.25
CA LEU A 135 -5.77 8.71 10.59
C LEU A 135 -6.58 9.38 11.72
N ALA A 136 -6.96 10.64 11.52
CA ALA A 136 -7.83 11.38 12.44
C ALA A 136 -9.33 11.07 12.24
N GLY A 137 -9.70 10.24 11.26
CA GLY A 137 -11.10 9.93 10.94
C GLY A 137 -11.87 11.06 10.26
N MET A 138 -11.19 12.14 9.85
CA MET A 138 -11.77 13.29 9.15
C MET A 138 -11.97 13.02 7.66
N ARG A 139 -11.30 12.03 7.12
CA ARG A 139 -11.38 11.58 5.74
C ARG A 139 -11.52 10.06 5.67
N ILE A 140 -12.26 9.56 4.69
CA ILE A 140 -12.20 8.14 4.34
C ILE A 140 -11.09 7.94 3.30
N GLY A 141 -10.09 7.18 3.68
CA GLY A 141 -8.94 6.87 2.84
C GLY A 141 -7.99 5.91 3.55
N PRO A 142 -7.15 5.19 2.80
CA PRO A 142 -6.15 4.29 3.37
C PRO A 142 -5.05 5.07 4.10
N ARG A 143 -4.24 4.37 4.90
CA ARG A 143 -2.94 4.87 5.37
C ARG A 143 -2.03 5.09 4.17
N ILE A 144 -1.28 6.18 4.16
CA ILE A 144 -0.40 6.51 3.05
C ILE A 144 1.04 6.57 3.55
N VAL A 145 1.89 5.77 2.95
CA VAL A 145 3.36 5.84 3.04
C VAL A 145 3.85 6.41 1.71
N ALA A 146 4.63 7.48 1.70
CA ALA A 146 4.93 8.22 0.46
C ALA A 146 6.40 8.61 0.31
N ALA A 147 6.92 8.45 -0.92
CA ALA A 147 8.28 8.82 -1.29
C ALA A 147 8.48 10.32 -1.63
N GLY A 148 7.38 11.05 -1.90
CA GLY A 148 7.53 12.36 -2.54
C GLY A 148 7.97 12.24 -4.02
N PRO A 149 8.68 13.22 -4.57
CA PRO A 149 9.20 13.15 -5.95
C PRO A 149 10.21 12.01 -6.15
N ILE A 150 10.17 11.42 -7.33
CA ILE A 150 11.09 10.36 -7.77
C ILE A 150 12.45 10.97 -8.10
N LEU A 151 13.55 10.42 -7.60
CA LEU A 151 14.90 10.80 -8.03
C LEU A 151 15.24 10.11 -9.36
N ASP A 152 15.52 10.89 -10.39
CA ASP A 152 15.80 10.39 -11.75
C ASP A 152 16.66 11.40 -12.53
N ASP A 153 17.27 10.93 -13.63
CA ASP A 153 17.98 11.78 -14.61
C ASP A 153 17.32 11.70 -16.01
N GLY A 154 16.06 11.32 -16.05
CA GLY A 154 15.27 11.26 -17.28
C GLY A 154 14.72 12.62 -17.74
N ALA A 155 13.85 12.58 -18.74
CA ALA A 155 13.15 13.77 -19.19
C ALA A 155 12.36 14.42 -18.03
N PRO A 156 12.31 15.77 -17.96
CA PRO A 156 11.54 16.47 -16.94
C PRO A 156 10.07 16.03 -16.93
N ASP A 157 9.60 15.67 -15.74
CA ASP A 157 8.23 15.23 -15.45
C ASP A 157 7.84 15.77 -14.07
N PRO A 158 6.60 16.24 -13.86
CA PRO A 158 6.18 16.79 -12.56
C PRO A 158 6.35 15.82 -11.39
N THR A 159 6.42 14.51 -11.64
CA THR A 159 6.61 13.49 -10.59
C THR A 159 8.08 13.30 -10.20
N ARG A 160 9.02 13.92 -10.91
CA ARG A 160 10.47 13.70 -10.77
C ARG A 160 11.19 14.90 -10.21
N LEU A 161 12.18 14.64 -9.39
CA LEU A 161 13.24 15.56 -9.01
C LEU A 161 14.50 15.11 -9.77
N ILE A 162 14.89 15.91 -10.77
CA ILE A 162 16.00 15.59 -11.66
C ILE A 162 17.32 15.86 -10.96
N VAL A 163 18.25 14.88 -11.03
CA VAL A 163 19.58 14.93 -10.44
C VAL A 163 20.60 14.38 -11.46
N HIS A 164 21.58 15.20 -11.84
CA HIS A 164 22.53 14.91 -12.92
C HIS A 164 23.89 14.41 -12.44
N ASN A 165 24.15 14.45 -11.14
CA ASN A 165 25.46 14.07 -10.58
C ASN A 165 25.34 13.75 -9.08
N GLU A 166 26.45 13.23 -8.52
CA GLU A 166 26.53 12.81 -7.13
C GLU A 166 26.21 13.91 -6.11
N ASP A 167 26.66 15.14 -6.35
CA ASP A 167 26.42 16.26 -5.44
C ASP A 167 24.95 16.71 -5.45
N GLU A 168 24.31 16.72 -6.61
CA GLU A 168 22.88 17.00 -6.71
C GLU A 168 22.06 15.90 -6.06
N ALA A 169 22.45 14.64 -6.26
CA ALA A 169 21.81 13.47 -5.66
C ALA A 169 21.82 13.57 -4.13
N ARG A 170 22.96 13.85 -3.51
CA ARG A 170 23.06 14.00 -2.06
C ARG A 170 22.17 15.13 -1.54
N ARG A 171 22.23 16.33 -2.16
CA ARG A 171 21.35 17.44 -1.80
C ARG A 171 19.86 17.12 -1.96
N ALA A 172 19.50 16.32 -2.97
CA ALA A 172 18.13 15.92 -3.18
C ALA A 172 17.65 14.95 -2.08
N VAL A 173 18.50 14.01 -1.64
CA VAL A 173 18.19 13.10 -0.52
C VAL A 173 18.05 13.89 0.78
N ASP A 174 18.96 14.84 1.07
CA ASP A 174 18.87 15.73 2.23
C ASP A 174 17.54 16.49 2.24
N TYR A 175 17.21 17.12 1.10
CA TYR A 175 15.95 17.86 0.93
C TYR A 175 14.72 16.99 1.17
N LEU A 176 14.67 15.78 0.60
CA LEU A 176 13.53 14.87 0.77
C LEU A 176 13.43 14.39 2.23
N ALA A 177 14.56 14.09 2.88
CA ALA A 177 14.58 13.72 4.29
C ALA A 177 14.06 14.86 5.19
N GLU A 178 14.48 16.11 4.93
CA GLU A 178 14.00 17.31 5.65
C GLU A 178 12.50 17.56 5.44
N THR A 179 11.97 17.27 4.25
CA THR A 179 10.52 17.36 3.99
C THR A 179 9.71 16.26 4.67
N GLY A 180 10.39 15.22 5.19
CA GLY A 180 9.77 14.15 5.97
C GLY A 180 9.09 13.09 5.11
N VAL A 181 9.65 12.75 3.94
CA VAL A 181 9.22 11.59 3.15
C VAL A 181 9.50 10.29 3.92
N ASP A 182 8.68 9.26 3.70
CA ASP A 182 8.85 7.97 4.40
C ASP A 182 10.02 7.15 3.85
N PHE A 183 10.37 7.36 2.57
CA PHE A 183 11.49 6.70 1.89
C PHE A 183 11.85 7.47 0.61
N ILE A 184 12.99 7.12 0.00
CA ILE A 184 13.44 7.66 -1.30
C ILE A 184 13.04 6.72 -2.42
N LYS A 185 12.40 7.21 -3.48
CA LYS A 185 12.16 6.47 -4.72
C LYS A 185 13.23 6.84 -5.75
N VAL A 186 13.91 5.82 -6.29
CA VAL A 186 14.87 5.94 -7.40
C VAL A 186 14.31 5.34 -8.69
N HIS A 187 14.78 5.85 -9.84
CA HIS A 187 14.30 5.42 -11.15
C HIS A 187 15.45 5.03 -12.08
N GLU A 188 15.13 4.58 -13.30
CA GLU A 188 16.01 3.84 -14.19
C GLU A 188 17.00 4.70 -15.00
N HIS A 189 16.81 6.02 -15.10
CA HIS A 189 17.67 6.87 -15.93
C HIS A 189 18.88 7.45 -15.20
N LEU A 190 19.05 7.15 -13.91
CA LEU A 190 20.22 7.55 -13.15
C LEU A 190 21.49 6.90 -13.74
N ASP A 191 22.59 7.64 -13.72
CA ASP A 191 23.89 6.98 -13.90
C ASP A 191 24.29 6.21 -12.64
N ARG A 192 25.29 5.34 -12.81
CA ARG A 192 25.76 4.45 -11.74
C ARG A 192 26.28 5.21 -10.51
N ASN A 193 27.05 6.28 -10.69
CA ASN A 193 27.67 7.01 -9.59
C ASN A 193 26.62 7.80 -8.81
N THR A 194 25.72 8.47 -9.51
CA THR A 194 24.58 9.20 -8.95
C THR A 194 23.67 8.28 -8.11
N TYR A 195 23.40 7.06 -8.61
CA TYR A 195 22.64 6.06 -7.87
C TYR A 195 23.33 5.67 -6.54
N PHE A 196 24.64 5.38 -6.58
CA PHE A 196 25.36 5.02 -5.35
C PHE A 196 25.52 6.20 -4.38
N ALA A 197 25.57 7.45 -4.88
CA ALA A 197 25.53 8.65 -4.03
C ALA A 197 24.20 8.77 -3.28
N ILE A 198 23.06 8.48 -3.96
CA ILE A 198 21.74 8.40 -3.31
C ILE A 198 21.76 7.31 -2.21
N ALA A 199 22.20 6.10 -2.54
CA ALA A 199 22.25 4.98 -1.60
C ALA A 199 23.12 5.29 -0.37
N ASP A 200 24.28 5.93 -0.57
CA ASP A 200 25.19 6.33 0.51
C ASP A 200 24.56 7.40 1.42
N GLU A 201 23.94 8.43 0.84
CA GLU A 201 23.31 9.50 1.59
C GLU A 201 22.06 9.02 2.34
N ALA A 202 21.21 8.21 1.69
CA ALA A 202 20.05 7.59 2.32
C ALA A 202 20.46 6.74 3.55
N ARG A 203 21.59 5.99 3.44
CA ARG A 203 22.14 5.22 4.55
C ARG A 203 22.63 6.11 5.70
N LYS A 204 23.30 7.23 5.42
CA LYS A 204 23.78 8.19 6.45
C LYS A 204 22.62 8.79 7.22
N LEU A 205 21.53 9.12 6.54
CA LEU A 205 20.33 9.69 7.13
C LEU A 205 19.37 8.64 7.71
N ASN A 206 19.71 7.33 7.57
CA ASN A 206 18.87 6.21 7.99
C ASN A 206 17.45 6.28 7.38
N ILE A 207 17.34 6.73 6.14
CA ILE A 207 16.09 6.74 5.37
C ILE A 207 16.13 5.58 4.36
N PRO A 208 15.08 4.74 4.27
CA PRO A 208 15.05 3.66 3.29
C PRO A 208 15.00 4.22 1.86
N PHE A 209 15.54 3.46 0.90
CA PHE A 209 15.30 3.75 -0.51
C PHE A 209 14.84 2.49 -1.25
N ALA A 210 14.02 2.67 -2.29
CA ALA A 210 13.42 1.62 -3.11
C ALA A 210 13.20 2.13 -4.54
N GLY A 211 12.92 1.25 -5.47
CA GLY A 211 12.64 1.66 -6.85
C GLY A 211 13.29 0.77 -7.89
N HIS A 212 13.58 1.39 -9.04
CA HIS A 212 14.30 0.75 -10.13
C HIS A 212 15.79 0.74 -9.86
N VAL A 213 16.51 -0.13 -10.56
CA VAL A 213 17.97 0.03 -10.74
C VAL A 213 18.25 0.77 -12.05
N PRO A 214 19.34 1.53 -12.14
CA PRO A 214 19.74 2.20 -13.37
C PRO A 214 19.90 1.26 -14.55
N THR A 215 19.44 1.69 -15.74
CA THR A 215 19.52 0.94 -16.99
C THR A 215 20.28 1.73 -18.05
N GLY A 216 20.96 1.02 -18.95
CA GLY A 216 21.62 1.58 -20.12
C GLY A 216 21.20 0.81 -21.38
N GLU A 217 21.83 1.13 -22.50
CA GLU A 217 21.52 0.51 -23.81
C GLU A 217 21.68 -1.03 -23.81
N ASN A 218 22.61 -1.56 -23.03
CA ASN A 218 22.95 -2.99 -23.00
C ASN A 218 22.41 -3.72 -21.76
N GLY A 219 21.50 -3.13 -20.98
CA GLY A 219 20.93 -3.73 -19.79
C GLY A 219 21.13 -2.88 -18.54
N TYR A 220 21.19 -3.52 -17.38
CA TYR A 220 21.33 -2.82 -16.11
C TYR A 220 22.74 -2.24 -15.90
N LEU A 221 22.83 -0.94 -15.57
CA LEU A 221 24.08 -0.30 -15.12
C LEU A 221 24.44 -0.68 -13.68
N VAL A 222 23.41 -1.03 -12.88
CA VAL A 222 23.52 -1.55 -11.51
C VAL A 222 22.74 -2.85 -11.45
N SER A 223 23.40 -3.94 -11.11
CA SER A 223 22.76 -5.24 -10.95
C SER A 223 21.91 -5.30 -9.68
N GLY A 224 20.94 -6.22 -9.63
CA GLY A 224 20.15 -6.46 -8.41
C GLY A 224 21.01 -6.87 -7.20
N ILE A 225 22.15 -7.55 -7.43
CA ILE A 225 23.12 -7.88 -6.37
C ILE A 225 23.76 -6.62 -5.80
N GLU A 226 24.22 -5.72 -6.66
CA GLU A 226 24.81 -4.45 -6.23
C GLU A 226 23.81 -3.54 -5.53
N ALA A 227 22.59 -3.44 -6.06
CA ALA A 227 21.51 -2.67 -5.45
C ALA A 227 21.16 -3.19 -4.04
N SER A 228 21.02 -4.50 -3.89
CA SER A 228 20.79 -5.15 -2.60
C SER A 228 21.93 -4.90 -1.61
N ASN A 229 23.19 -5.01 -2.07
CA ASN A 229 24.37 -4.74 -1.24
C ASN A 229 24.49 -3.25 -0.87
N ALA A 230 23.99 -2.34 -1.71
CA ALA A 230 23.93 -0.91 -1.41
C ALA A 230 22.82 -0.56 -0.41
N GLY A 231 21.95 -1.52 -0.06
CA GLY A 231 20.87 -1.34 0.92
C GLY A 231 19.52 -0.96 0.31
N GLN A 232 19.33 -1.12 -1.02
CA GLN A 232 18.00 -0.94 -1.62
C GLN A 232 17.01 -1.90 -0.97
N LYS A 233 15.96 -1.34 -0.36
CA LYS A 233 15.02 -2.10 0.45
C LYS A 233 14.03 -2.91 -0.37
N CYS A 234 13.67 -2.43 -1.58
CA CYS A 234 12.74 -3.11 -2.49
C CYS A 234 13.13 -2.86 -3.94
N LEU A 235 13.13 -3.93 -4.73
CA LEU A 235 13.21 -3.88 -6.18
C LEU A 235 11.78 -3.88 -6.74
N GLU A 236 11.45 -2.85 -7.52
CA GLU A 236 10.13 -2.69 -8.12
C GLU A 236 10.11 -3.25 -9.55
N HIS A 237 8.97 -3.81 -10.00
CA HIS A 237 8.76 -4.31 -11.38
C HIS A 237 9.80 -5.34 -11.85
N LEU A 238 10.47 -6.01 -10.90
CA LEU A 238 11.56 -6.95 -11.19
C LEU A 238 12.80 -6.28 -11.83
N PHE A 239 12.97 -4.94 -11.70
CA PHE A 239 14.19 -4.27 -12.08
C PHE A 239 15.36 -4.78 -11.24
N GLY A 240 16.51 -5.03 -11.90
CA GLY A 240 17.67 -5.69 -11.29
C GLY A 240 17.65 -7.22 -11.40
N ILE A 241 16.54 -7.81 -11.89
CA ILE A 241 16.44 -9.23 -12.24
C ILE A 241 16.56 -9.35 -13.78
N PRO A 242 17.70 -9.86 -14.29
CA PRO A 242 17.95 -9.90 -15.72
C PRO A 242 16.93 -10.77 -16.46
N PHE A 243 16.56 -10.37 -17.67
CA PHE A 243 15.79 -11.24 -18.56
C PHE A 243 16.57 -12.51 -18.91
N PRO A 244 15.92 -13.62 -19.32
CA PRO A 244 16.58 -14.88 -19.61
C PRO A 244 17.78 -14.77 -20.58
N PHE A 245 17.69 -13.86 -21.56
CA PHE A 245 18.74 -13.63 -22.54
C PHE A 245 19.88 -12.69 -22.08
N GLN A 246 19.77 -12.11 -20.88
CA GLN A 246 20.74 -11.20 -20.27
C GLN A 246 21.42 -11.81 -19.03
N ARG A 247 21.25 -13.10 -18.79
CA ARG A 247 21.71 -13.75 -17.55
C ARG A 247 23.16 -14.18 -17.67
N ASP A 248 24.07 -13.36 -17.20
CA ASP A 248 25.49 -13.68 -17.11
C ASP A 248 25.86 -14.34 -15.77
N THR A 249 24.99 -14.21 -14.74
CA THR A 249 25.16 -14.78 -13.41
C THR A 249 24.01 -15.73 -13.05
N PRO A 250 24.28 -16.80 -12.26
CA PRO A 250 23.21 -17.66 -11.76
C PRO A 250 22.19 -16.87 -10.93
N GLN A 251 20.89 -17.03 -11.23
CA GLN A 251 19.82 -16.41 -10.43
C GLN A 251 19.88 -16.82 -8.96
N SER A 252 20.40 -18.00 -8.65
CA SER A 252 20.59 -18.47 -7.28
C SER A 252 21.46 -17.55 -6.43
N GLU A 253 22.51 -16.95 -7.01
CA GLU A 253 23.38 -15.99 -6.32
C GLU A 253 22.62 -14.69 -6.03
N LEU A 254 21.90 -14.15 -7.02
CA LEU A 254 21.06 -12.98 -6.86
C LEU A 254 20.02 -13.20 -5.77
N PHE A 255 19.25 -14.30 -5.85
CA PHE A 255 18.18 -14.57 -4.87
C PHE A 255 18.72 -14.84 -3.46
N ALA A 256 19.88 -15.50 -3.35
CA ALA A 256 20.56 -15.67 -2.07
C ALA A 256 20.98 -14.33 -1.46
N THR A 257 21.48 -13.40 -2.32
CA THR A 257 21.86 -12.05 -1.89
C THR A 257 20.65 -11.23 -1.43
N LEU A 258 19.56 -11.21 -2.22
CA LEU A 258 18.32 -10.51 -1.85
C LEU A 258 17.80 -11.01 -0.49
N ARG A 259 17.74 -12.33 -0.32
CA ARG A 259 17.30 -12.94 0.95
C ARG A 259 18.23 -12.62 2.11
N LYS A 260 19.55 -12.72 1.91
CA LYS A 260 20.56 -12.42 2.95
C LYS A 260 20.47 -10.99 3.45
N ASN A 261 20.26 -10.03 2.53
CA ASN A 261 20.20 -8.61 2.84
C ASN A 261 18.80 -8.15 3.24
N GLY A 262 17.77 -9.03 3.16
CA GLY A 262 16.37 -8.68 3.43
C GLY A 262 15.79 -7.72 2.39
N THR A 263 16.29 -7.76 1.15
CA THR A 263 15.73 -6.98 0.04
C THR A 263 14.44 -7.62 -0.44
N TRP A 264 13.39 -6.82 -0.49
CA TRP A 264 12.06 -7.22 -0.96
C TRP A 264 11.94 -7.06 -2.47
N VAL A 265 10.95 -7.74 -3.05
CA VAL A 265 10.58 -7.55 -4.46
C VAL A 265 9.08 -7.29 -4.53
N ASP A 266 8.72 -6.21 -5.22
CA ASP A 266 7.33 -5.92 -5.60
C ASP A 266 7.20 -6.10 -7.12
N PRO A 267 6.63 -7.21 -7.57
CA PRO A 267 6.65 -7.58 -8.98
C PRO A 267 5.70 -6.75 -9.84
N THR A 268 4.60 -6.26 -9.26
CA THR A 268 3.53 -5.55 -9.98
C THR A 268 3.15 -6.25 -11.29
N LEU A 269 2.88 -7.55 -11.21
CA LEU A 269 2.54 -8.35 -12.40
C LEU A 269 1.35 -7.80 -13.15
N LEU A 270 0.42 -7.15 -12.43
CA LEU A 270 -0.77 -6.56 -13.02
C LEU A 270 -0.44 -5.50 -14.08
N THR A 271 0.52 -4.62 -13.82
CA THR A 271 0.91 -3.60 -14.81
C THR A 271 1.56 -4.21 -16.05
N ILE A 272 2.36 -5.29 -15.86
CA ILE A 272 2.97 -6.01 -16.99
C ILE A 272 1.89 -6.75 -17.78
N TRP A 273 0.95 -7.39 -17.10
CA TRP A 273 -0.19 -8.08 -17.70
C TRP A 273 -1.12 -7.10 -18.45
N SER A 274 -1.41 -5.94 -17.88
CA SER A 274 -2.28 -4.94 -18.51
C SER A 274 -1.73 -4.43 -19.84
N ARG A 275 -0.39 -4.26 -19.93
CA ARG A 275 0.27 -3.89 -21.21
C ARG A 275 0.12 -4.95 -22.28
N ALA A 276 0.11 -6.22 -21.92
CA ALA A 276 -0.11 -7.33 -22.86
C ALA A 276 -1.57 -7.44 -23.31
N HIS A 277 -2.53 -6.95 -22.51
CA HIS A 277 -3.97 -7.07 -22.74
C HIS A 277 -4.65 -5.71 -22.96
N VAL A 278 -3.88 -4.68 -23.29
CA VAL A 278 -4.34 -3.28 -23.30
C VAL A 278 -5.55 -3.05 -24.22
N PHE A 279 -5.63 -3.72 -25.38
CA PHE A 279 -6.78 -3.60 -26.29
C PHE A 279 -8.04 -4.29 -25.77
N GLU A 280 -7.88 -5.45 -25.14
CA GLU A 280 -8.99 -6.18 -24.53
C GLU A 280 -9.58 -5.36 -23.37
N LEU A 281 -8.71 -4.79 -22.55
CA LEU A 281 -9.09 -3.94 -21.43
C LEU A 281 -9.77 -2.64 -21.91
N ALA A 282 -9.24 -2.01 -22.96
CA ALA A 282 -9.83 -0.81 -23.56
C ALA A 282 -11.20 -1.07 -24.19
N ALA A 283 -11.39 -2.25 -24.81
CA ALA A 283 -12.65 -2.65 -25.42
C ALA A 283 -13.71 -3.10 -24.39
N LYS A 284 -13.26 -3.55 -23.20
CA LYS A 284 -14.14 -3.98 -22.12
C LYS A 284 -14.85 -2.78 -21.51
N GLN A 285 -16.18 -2.80 -21.54
CA GLN A 285 -16.98 -1.82 -20.80
C GLN A 285 -17.03 -2.24 -19.32
N ASP A 286 -15.93 -2.03 -18.62
CA ASP A 286 -15.86 -2.32 -17.19
C ASP A 286 -16.80 -1.38 -16.42
N PRO A 287 -17.73 -1.91 -15.60
CA PRO A 287 -18.70 -1.09 -14.85
C PRO A 287 -18.04 -0.10 -13.89
N ARG A 288 -16.76 -0.33 -13.51
CA ARG A 288 -16.00 0.56 -12.65
C ARG A 288 -15.56 1.86 -13.35
N LEU A 289 -15.61 1.93 -14.69
CA LEU A 289 -15.27 3.14 -15.46
C LEU A 289 -16.07 4.37 -15.03
N LYS A 290 -17.31 4.18 -14.59
CA LYS A 290 -18.15 5.28 -14.06
C LYS A 290 -17.62 5.91 -12.77
N HIS A 291 -16.69 5.23 -12.09
CA HIS A 291 -16.06 5.69 -10.85
C HIS A 291 -14.65 6.27 -11.09
N VAL A 292 -14.12 6.15 -12.31
CA VAL A 292 -12.79 6.62 -12.68
C VAL A 292 -12.87 8.08 -13.13
N ALA A 293 -12.04 8.92 -12.51
CA ALA A 293 -11.97 10.32 -12.89
C ALA A 293 -11.61 10.50 -14.39
N PRO A 294 -12.26 11.42 -15.11
CA PRO A 294 -12.01 11.63 -16.53
C PRO A 294 -10.54 11.87 -16.90
N ALA A 295 -9.80 12.56 -16.04
CA ALA A 295 -8.38 12.81 -16.25
C ALA A 295 -7.56 11.51 -16.25
N LEU A 296 -7.85 10.58 -15.33
CA LEU A 296 -7.18 9.28 -15.27
C LEU A 296 -7.53 8.44 -16.51
N LYS A 297 -8.80 8.45 -16.93
CA LYS A 297 -9.20 7.77 -18.16
C LYS A 297 -8.51 8.33 -19.39
N GLN A 298 -8.42 9.65 -19.54
CA GLN A 298 -7.68 10.28 -20.65
C GLN A 298 -6.20 9.88 -20.65
N PHE A 299 -5.60 9.79 -19.48
CA PHE A 299 -4.23 9.32 -19.31
C PHE A 299 -4.07 7.86 -19.78
N TRP A 300 -5.01 6.95 -19.41
CA TRP A 300 -5.03 5.58 -19.90
C TRP A 300 -5.18 5.50 -21.42
N ASP A 301 -6.13 6.25 -22.02
CA ASP A 301 -6.35 6.28 -23.46
C ASP A 301 -5.09 6.76 -24.22
N ALA A 302 -4.30 7.66 -23.62
CA ALA A 302 -3.01 8.07 -24.18
C ALA A 302 -1.97 6.94 -24.12
N GLN A 303 -1.89 6.21 -23.01
CA GLN A 303 -0.99 5.07 -22.86
C GLN A 303 -1.33 3.92 -23.81
N VAL A 304 -2.63 3.63 -24.04
CA VAL A 304 -3.06 2.60 -25.01
C VAL A 304 -2.44 2.85 -26.38
N ARG A 305 -2.42 4.10 -26.85
CA ARG A 305 -1.80 4.46 -28.13
C ARG A 305 -0.30 4.18 -28.16
N GLY A 306 0.39 4.37 -27.03
CA GLY A 306 1.82 4.08 -26.91
C GLY A 306 2.15 2.59 -26.89
N PHE A 307 1.27 1.77 -26.28
CA PHE A 307 1.51 0.32 -26.14
C PHE A 307 1.02 -0.52 -27.34
N SER A 308 0.24 0.07 -28.22
CA SER A 308 -0.45 -0.62 -29.32
C SER A 308 0.46 -1.43 -30.25
N SER A 309 1.69 -1.00 -30.49
CA SER A 309 2.63 -1.65 -31.38
C SER A 309 3.37 -2.86 -30.78
N ASN A 310 3.27 -3.10 -29.47
CA ASN A 310 4.15 -4.02 -28.74
C ASN A 310 3.42 -5.09 -27.92
N VAL A 311 2.14 -5.37 -28.19
CA VAL A 311 1.33 -6.31 -27.38
C VAL A 311 1.94 -7.71 -27.30
N SER A 312 2.42 -8.25 -28.43
CA SER A 312 3.05 -9.58 -28.46
C SER A 312 4.37 -9.63 -27.67
N VAL A 313 5.16 -8.54 -27.72
CA VAL A 313 6.38 -8.39 -26.91
C VAL A 313 6.03 -8.32 -25.44
N ASN A 314 5.01 -7.53 -25.08
CA ASN A 314 4.54 -7.42 -23.70
C ASN A 314 4.01 -8.75 -23.15
N ALA A 315 3.31 -9.55 -23.99
CA ALA A 315 2.86 -10.89 -23.60
C ALA A 315 4.07 -11.80 -23.28
N LYS A 316 5.13 -11.73 -24.08
CA LYS A 316 6.35 -12.50 -23.83
C LYS A 316 7.10 -12.03 -22.58
N ILE A 317 7.15 -10.71 -22.35
CA ILE A 317 7.70 -10.13 -21.12
C ILE A 317 6.93 -10.64 -19.91
N PHE A 318 5.58 -10.66 -19.97
CA PHE A 318 4.77 -11.20 -18.89
C PHE A 318 5.10 -12.66 -18.58
N GLU A 319 5.22 -13.54 -19.58
CA GLU A 319 5.61 -14.94 -19.39
C GLU A 319 6.96 -15.07 -18.65
N TRP A 320 7.97 -14.29 -19.05
CA TRP A 320 9.28 -14.31 -18.42
C TRP A 320 9.23 -13.82 -16.98
N ARG A 321 8.53 -12.69 -16.73
CA ARG A 321 8.40 -12.11 -15.39
C ARG A 321 7.55 -12.97 -14.45
N ALA A 322 6.53 -13.65 -14.97
CA ALA A 322 5.77 -14.65 -14.25
C ALA A 322 6.67 -15.81 -13.75
N ALA A 323 7.56 -16.31 -14.63
CA ALA A 323 8.54 -17.33 -14.25
C ALA A 323 9.55 -16.82 -13.21
N ASP A 324 10.00 -15.57 -13.33
CA ASP A 324 10.90 -14.93 -12.36
C ASP A 324 10.24 -14.80 -10.97
N VAL A 325 8.97 -14.42 -10.90
CA VAL A 325 8.21 -14.34 -9.62
C VAL A 325 8.11 -15.71 -8.96
N LYS A 326 7.81 -16.76 -9.73
CA LYS A 326 7.80 -18.13 -9.20
C LYS A 326 9.16 -18.54 -8.65
N ALA A 327 10.24 -18.26 -9.38
CA ALA A 327 11.60 -18.58 -8.96
C ALA A 327 12.02 -17.81 -7.69
N LEU A 328 11.64 -16.53 -7.55
CA LEU A 328 11.85 -15.73 -6.34
C LEU A 328 11.12 -16.33 -5.14
N TYR A 329 9.84 -16.69 -5.32
CA TYR A 329 9.05 -17.33 -4.29
C TYR A 329 9.68 -18.65 -3.83
N ASP A 330 10.07 -19.54 -4.77
CA ASP A 330 10.70 -20.83 -4.46
C ASP A 330 12.04 -20.66 -3.75
N ALA A 331 12.75 -19.56 -4.03
CA ALA A 331 13.97 -19.18 -3.33
C ALA A 331 13.75 -18.50 -1.99
N ASN A 332 12.50 -18.33 -1.54
CA ASN A 332 12.12 -17.61 -0.31
C ASN A 332 12.59 -16.14 -0.27
N VAL A 333 12.64 -15.47 -1.42
CA VAL A 333 12.79 -14.01 -1.47
C VAL A 333 11.48 -13.36 -1.05
N PRO A 334 11.49 -12.39 -0.11
CA PRO A 334 10.26 -11.79 0.37
C PRO A 334 9.57 -10.95 -0.71
N LEU A 335 8.26 -11.18 -0.92
CA LEU A 335 7.45 -10.52 -1.94
C LEU A 335 6.42 -9.59 -1.32
N LEU A 336 6.11 -8.49 -2.03
CA LEU A 336 5.00 -7.57 -1.80
C LEU A 336 3.99 -7.68 -2.94
N ALA A 337 2.80 -7.11 -2.76
CA ALA A 337 1.80 -6.94 -3.80
C ALA A 337 1.55 -5.45 -4.02
N GLY A 338 1.89 -4.97 -5.19
CA GLY A 338 1.62 -3.63 -5.70
C GLY A 338 0.97 -3.68 -7.07
N THR A 339 0.12 -2.71 -7.39
CA THR A 339 -0.62 -2.69 -8.66
C THR A 339 0.02 -1.80 -9.72
N ASP A 340 0.84 -0.84 -9.29
CA ASP A 340 1.32 0.26 -10.12
C ASP A 340 0.14 1.08 -10.69
N LEU A 341 -0.84 1.37 -9.80
CA LEU A 341 -1.96 2.26 -10.12
C LEU A 341 -1.45 3.56 -10.74
N GLY A 342 -1.88 3.85 -11.93
CA GLY A 342 -1.41 4.91 -12.81
C GLY A 342 -1.19 4.40 -14.23
N PHE A 343 -1.03 3.08 -14.42
CA PHE A 343 -0.97 2.46 -15.73
C PHE A 343 -2.36 2.20 -16.34
N ALA A 344 -2.39 2.04 -17.67
CA ALA A 344 -3.62 1.83 -18.43
C ALA A 344 -4.45 0.67 -17.87
N TYR A 345 -5.68 0.99 -17.49
CA TYR A 345 -6.69 0.04 -16.99
C TYR A 345 -6.30 -0.72 -15.72
N VAL A 346 -5.39 -0.17 -14.91
CA VAL A 346 -5.19 -0.57 -13.52
C VAL A 346 -6.07 0.33 -12.66
N TYR A 347 -7.14 -0.22 -12.12
CA TYR A 347 -8.13 0.54 -11.34
C TYR A 347 -7.69 0.70 -9.88
N PRO A 348 -8.09 1.81 -9.22
CA PRO A 348 -7.96 1.89 -7.78
C PRO A 348 -8.70 0.71 -7.12
N GLY A 349 -7.97 -0.14 -6.40
CA GLY A 349 -8.53 -1.33 -5.77
C GLY A 349 -8.15 -2.67 -6.40
N ASP A 350 -7.38 -2.68 -7.48
CA ASP A 350 -7.04 -3.90 -8.23
C ASP A 350 -5.97 -4.80 -7.55
N VAL A 351 -5.64 -4.59 -6.28
CA VAL A 351 -4.75 -5.51 -5.52
C VAL A 351 -5.26 -6.95 -5.60
N GLY A 352 -6.59 -7.17 -5.55
CA GLY A 352 -7.16 -8.51 -5.71
C GLY A 352 -6.79 -9.16 -7.05
N GLN A 353 -6.64 -8.39 -8.12
CA GLN A 353 -6.18 -8.90 -9.43
C GLN A 353 -4.68 -9.25 -9.41
N GLU A 354 -3.86 -8.45 -8.73
CA GLU A 354 -2.45 -8.79 -8.51
C GLU A 354 -2.31 -10.12 -7.74
N LEU A 355 -3.11 -10.31 -6.67
CA LEU A 355 -3.12 -11.57 -5.91
C LEU A 355 -3.55 -12.77 -6.76
N GLU A 356 -4.52 -12.62 -7.66
CA GLU A 356 -4.90 -13.68 -8.62
C GLU A 356 -3.73 -14.01 -9.56
N LEU A 357 -3.01 -13.01 -10.05
CA LEU A 357 -1.83 -13.24 -10.89
C LEU A 357 -0.72 -13.95 -10.11
N LEU A 358 -0.46 -13.59 -8.85
CA LEU A 358 0.49 -14.28 -7.99
C LEU A 358 0.11 -15.75 -7.78
N VAL A 359 -1.17 -16.07 -7.57
CA VAL A 359 -1.63 -17.46 -7.48
C VAL A 359 -1.50 -18.18 -8.82
N ARG A 360 -1.86 -17.52 -9.93
CA ARG A 360 -1.72 -18.07 -11.28
C ARG A 360 -0.30 -18.44 -11.63
N VAL A 361 0.69 -17.69 -11.15
CA VAL A 361 2.12 -18.01 -11.37
C VAL A 361 2.70 -19.02 -10.39
N GLY A 362 1.88 -19.52 -9.44
CA GLY A 362 2.20 -20.66 -8.60
C GLY A 362 2.43 -20.37 -7.12
N LEU A 363 2.05 -19.20 -6.61
CA LEU A 363 2.01 -18.99 -5.16
C LEU A 363 0.73 -19.64 -4.58
N PRO A 364 0.80 -20.27 -3.40
CA PRO A 364 -0.41 -20.64 -2.67
C PRO A 364 -1.25 -19.42 -2.32
N ALA A 365 -2.58 -19.56 -2.27
CA ALA A 365 -3.50 -18.45 -1.95
C ALA A 365 -3.15 -17.73 -0.64
N LEU A 366 -2.73 -18.49 0.38
CA LEU A 366 -2.28 -17.91 1.65
C LEU A 366 -1.05 -17.02 1.48
N ASP A 367 -0.05 -17.46 0.71
CA ASP A 367 1.18 -16.70 0.54
C ASP A 367 0.97 -15.48 -0.36
N ALA A 368 0.10 -15.58 -1.37
CA ALA A 368 -0.37 -14.43 -2.12
C ALA A 368 -1.09 -13.43 -1.19
N LEU A 369 -2.01 -13.86 -0.32
CA LEU A 369 -2.68 -12.98 0.65
C LEU A 369 -1.69 -12.32 1.61
N ARG A 370 -0.64 -13.02 2.03
CA ARG A 370 0.44 -12.46 2.87
C ARG A 370 1.17 -11.31 2.21
N THR A 371 1.33 -11.32 0.88
CA THR A 371 2.01 -10.23 0.15
C THR A 371 1.28 -8.88 0.27
N ALA A 372 -0.03 -8.91 0.51
CA ALA A 372 -0.87 -7.72 0.71
C ALA A 372 -1.30 -7.49 2.17
N THR A 373 -0.85 -8.29 3.13
CA THR A 373 -1.25 -8.17 4.54
C THR A 373 -0.06 -8.09 5.48
N ILE A 374 0.46 -9.22 5.95
CA ILE A 374 1.54 -9.24 6.95
C ILE A 374 2.89 -8.82 6.36
N ASN A 375 3.15 -9.09 5.07
CA ASN A 375 4.41 -8.70 4.45
C ASN A 375 4.58 -7.17 4.36
N PRO A 376 3.58 -6.36 3.93
CA PRO A 376 3.61 -4.92 4.07
C PRO A 376 3.92 -4.44 5.48
N ALA A 377 3.29 -5.03 6.49
CA ALA A 377 3.53 -4.66 7.89
C ALA A 377 4.99 -4.95 8.31
N ARG A 378 5.57 -6.08 7.90
CA ARG A 378 6.98 -6.42 8.11
C ARG A 378 7.92 -5.48 7.36
N TYR A 379 7.63 -5.22 6.09
CA TYR A 379 8.39 -4.29 5.27
C TYR A 379 8.47 -2.89 5.91
N LEU A 380 7.36 -2.42 6.48
CA LEU A 380 7.24 -1.12 7.13
C LEU A 380 7.68 -1.11 8.59
N ASN A 381 8.11 -2.26 9.16
CA ASN A 381 8.39 -2.45 10.60
C ASN A 381 7.20 -2.08 11.49
N LYS A 382 5.96 -2.42 11.04
CA LYS A 382 4.69 -2.14 11.72
C LYS A 382 3.91 -3.40 12.09
N GLU A 383 4.55 -4.57 12.11
CA GLU A 383 3.90 -5.86 12.42
C GLU A 383 3.36 -5.94 13.85
N LYS A 384 3.80 -5.08 14.76
CA LYS A 384 3.21 -4.94 16.10
C LYS A 384 1.82 -4.32 16.09
N ASP A 385 1.53 -3.50 15.09
CA ASP A 385 0.28 -2.74 14.98
C ASP A 385 -0.62 -3.18 13.83
N LEU A 386 -0.08 -3.81 12.77
CA LEU A 386 -0.77 -4.04 11.51
C LEU A 386 -0.52 -5.47 10.98
N GLY A 387 -1.24 -5.85 9.94
CA GLY A 387 -0.95 -7.01 9.07
C GLY A 387 -1.53 -8.34 9.52
N SER A 388 -2.13 -8.43 10.70
CA SER A 388 -2.83 -9.63 11.18
C SER A 388 -3.97 -9.25 12.13
N VAL A 389 -4.90 -10.19 12.37
CA VAL A 389 -6.02 -10.01 13.31
C VAL A 389 -5.60 -10.54 14.66
N GLU A 390 -5.07 -9.67 15.52
CA GLU A 390 -4.56 -10.01 16.85
C GLU A 390 -4.93 -8.94 17.87
N ILE A 391 -5.11 -9.35 19.14
CA ILE A 391 -5.41 -8.41 20.23
C ILE A 391 -4.31 -7.34 20.35
N GLY A 392 -4.73 -6.09 20.51
CA GLY A 392 -3.84 -4.93 20.63
C GLY A 392 -3.49 -4.26 19.30
N LYS A 393 -3.68 -4.93 18.15
CA LYS A 393 -3.43 -4.34 16.83
C LYS A 393 -4.52 -3.35 16.41
N ILE A 394 -4.16 -2.48 15.50
CA ILE A 394 -5.10 -1.54 14.89
C ILE A 394 -6.13 -2.34 14.10
N ALA A 395 -7.38 -2.00 14.25
CA ALA A 395 -8.48 -2.63 13.54
C ALA A 395 -8.61 -2.03 12.11
N ASP A 396 -7.70 -2.46 11.25
CA ASP A 396 -7.78 -2.35 9.80
C ASP A 396 -8.09 -3.77 9.28
N LEU A 397 -9.38 -4.03 8.96
CA LEU A 397 -9.89 -5.38 8.68
C LEU A 397 -10.83 -5.36 7.48
N VAL A 398 -10.94 -6.51 6.80
CA VAL A 398 -11.90 -6.72 5.71
C VAL A 398 -12.77 -7.94 6.00
N LEU A 399 -14.08 -7.76 5.91
CA LEU A 399 -15.08 -8.83 5.96
C LEU A 399 -15.43 -9.24 4.52
N LEU A 400 -15.24 -10.51 4.19
CA LEU A 400 -15.42 -11.08 2.86
C LEU A 400 -16.63 -12.02 2.82
N ASP A 401 -17.30 -12.10 1.67
CA ASP A 401 -18.38 -13.04 1.42
C ASP A 401 -17.88 -14.46 1.07
N GLY A 402 -16.60 -14.66 0.80
CA GLY A 402 -16.01 -15.95 0.45
C GLY A 402 -14.65 -16.20 1.10
N ASN A 403 -14.23 -17.47 1.17
CA ASN A 403 -12.95 -17.88 1.74
C ASN A 403 -11.78 -17.60 0.78
N PRO A 404 -10.89 -16.64 1.09
CA PRO A 404 -9.77 -16.31 0.21
C PRO A 404 -8.69 -17.40 0.15
N LEU A 405 -8.67 -18.34 1.12
CA LEU A 405 -7.72 -19.44 1.11
C LEU A 405 -8.18 -20.60 0.20
N SER A 406 -9.50 -20.72 -0.07
CA SER A 406 -10.02 -21.70 -1.02
C SER A 406 -10.00 -21.20 -2.46
N ASP A 407 -10.19 -19.90 -2.65
CA ASP A 407 -10.10 -19.20 -3.92
C ASP A 407 -9.70 -17.74 -3.65
N ILE A 408 -8.53 -17.35 -4.12
CA ILE A 408 -8.01 -15.99 -3.90
C ILE A 408 -8.91 -14.89 -4.53
N HIS A 409 -9.71 -15.24 -5.56
CA HIS A 409 -10.73 -14.34 -6.13
C HIS A 409 -11.66 -13.77 -5.07
N ASN A 410 -11.93 -14.51 -4.00
CA ASN A 410 -12.84 -14.10 -2.93
C ASN A 410 -12.37 -12.84 -2.15
N VAL A 411 -11.10 -12.41 -2.28
CA VAL A 411 -10.64 -11.13 -1.70
C VAL A 411 -11.36 -9.92 -2.30
N LYS A 412 -11.96 -10.05 -3.49
CA LYS A 412 -12.74 -9.01 -4.17
C LYS A 412 -14.19 -8.93 -3.68
N LEU A 413 -14.66 -9.95 -2.95
CA LEU A 413 -16.02 -10.02 -2.44
C LEU A 413 -16.14 -9.31 -1.07
N VAL A 414 -15.82 -8.01 -1.09
CA VAL A 414 -15.80 -7.16 0.11
C VAL A 414 -17.21 -6.90 0.60
N ARG A 415 -17.55 -7.38 1.80
CA ARG A 415 -18.83 -7.15 2.47
C ARG A 415 -18.81 -5.93 3.36
N ALA A 416 -17.70 -5.72 4.07
CA ALA A 416 -17.49 -4.56 4.94
C ALA A 416 -15.99 -4.32 5.14
N VAL A 417 -15.64 -3.10 5.52
CA VAL A 417 -14.29 -2.72 5.90
C VAL A 417 -14.30 -2.10 7.29
N VAL A 418 -13.35 -2.49 8.12
CA VAL A 418 -13.01 -1.73 9.33
C VAL A 418 -11.77 -0.93 9.02
N LEU A 419 -11.89 0.38 9.03
CA LEU A 419 -10.82 1.32 8.72
C LEU A 419 -10.46 2.10 9.97
N ASN A 420 -9.29 1.87 10.53
CA ASN A 420 -8.83 2.49 11.78
C ASN A 420 -9.89 2.40 12.90
N GLY A 421 -10.54 1.22 13.03
CA GLY A 421 -11.59 0.94 14.00
C GLY A 421 -13.01 1.35 13.59
N ARG A 422 -13.18 2.14 12.53
CA ARG A 422 -14.49 2.52 12.01
C ARG A 422 -15.04 1.44 11.09
N PHE A 423 -16.18 0.87 11.46
CA PHE A 423 -16.90 -0.09 10.62
C PHE A 423 -17.65 0.62 9.48
N LEU A 424 -17.47 0.15 8.27
CA LEU A 424 -18.11 0.61 7.04
C LEU A 424 -18.78 -0.60 6.39
N ASP A 425 -20.10 -0.63 6.37
CA ASP A 425 -20.88 -1.68 5.74
C ASP A 425 -20.91 -1.54 4.21
N HIS A 426 -21.44 -2.56 3.52
CA HIS A 426 -21.50 -2.58 2.06
C HIS A 426 -22.24 -1.37 1.48
N THR A 427 -23.35 -0.96 2.11
CA THR A 427 -24.16 0.19 1.66
C THR A 427 -23.35 1.48 1.76
N GLN A 428 -22.60 1.65 2.83
CA GLN A 428 -21.72 2.81 3.03
C GLN A 428 -20.56 2.78 2.02
N LEU A 429 -19.96 1.60 1.77
CA LEU A 429 -18.88 1.44 0.78
C LEU A 429 -19.36 1.82 -0.63
N GLU A 430 -20.52 1.32 -1.05
CA GLU A 430 -21.11 1.68 -2.35
C GLU A 430 -21.46 3.17 -2.46
N ALA A 431 -22.03 3.75 -1.38
CA ALA A 431 -22.40 5.16 -1.36
C ALA A 431 -21.20 6.13 -1.42
N MET A 432 -20.01 5.66 -1.10
CA MET A 432 -18.77 6.46 -1.16
C MET A 432 -18.13 6.48 -2.55
N LEU A 433 -18.53 5.57 -3.44
CA LEU A 433 -17.94 5.49 -4.76
C LEU A 433 -18.31 6.75 -5.58
N PRO A 434 -17.34 7.45 -6.15
CA PRO A 434 -17.61 8.62 -6.98
C PRO A 434 -18.35 8.20 -8.23
N THR A 435 -19.09 9.12 -8.84
CA THR A 435 -19.70 8.94 -10.16
C THR A 435 -19.34 10.15 -11.02
N PHE A 436 -18.80 9.89 -12.23
CA PHE A 436 -18.36 10.91 -13.17
C PHE A 436 -19.16 10.88 -14.47
#